data_f94763e038b32130cb2c91ea63062cef
#
_entry.id   f94763e038b32130cb2c91ea63062cef
#
_cell.length_a   1.000
_cell.length_b   1.000
_cell.length_c   1.000
_cell.angle_alpha   90.00
_cell.angle_beta   90.00
_cell.angle_gamma   90.00
#
_symmetry.space_group_name_H-M   'P 1'
#
loop_
_entity.id
_entity.type
_entity.pdbx_description
1 polymer ?
#
loop_
_entity_poly.entity_id
_entity_poly.type
_entity_poly.pdbx_seq_one_letter_code
_entity_poly.pdbx_strand_id
1 'polypeptide(L)'
;MSHPYPATLVLPGDAFDTDSNQVMGRRVAGGGFARGITSSLNNEELTVISSDRNDLAKLRDQLQPCLSSGSSIRLQAGISTATMSSGGCVHLPDPGLAHWSWLRAGQPSNNFSITGVTHTLCSRNVMSDLEQLIT
;
A
#
# COMPACT_ATOMS: atom_id res chain seq x y z
N MET A 1 -12.54 10.49 18.38
CA MET A 1 -12.81 9.35 17.48
C MET A 1 -12.11 9.59 16.14
N SER A 2 -11.30 8.67 15.72
CA SER A 2 -10.66 8.76 14.40
C SER A 2 -11.66 8.34 13.30
N HIS A 3 -11.58 9.01 12.17
CA HIS A 3 -12.33 8.64 10.97
C HIS A 3 -11.47 7.71 10.10
N PRO A 4 -12.07 6.76 9.36
CA PRO A 4 -11.31 5.97 8.41
C PRO A 4 -10.72 6.87 7.32
N TYR A 5 -9.43 6.69 7.05
CA TYR A 5 -8.79 7.35 5.90
C TYR A 5 -9.36 6.77 4.59
N PRO A 6 -9.62 7.59 3.58
CA PRO A 6 -10.33 7.14 2.37
C PRO A 6 -9.48 6.30 1.40
N ALA A 7 -8.38 5.76 1.85
CA ALA A 7 -7.54 4.85 1.07
C ALA A 7 -6.92 3.80 1.98
N THR A 8 -6.73 2.60 1.42
CA THR A 8 -5.98 1.51 2.03
C THR A 8 -4.61 1.44 1.35
N LEU A 9 -3.55 1.44 2.14
CA LEU A 9 -2.19 1.35 1.66
C LEU A 9 -1.72 -0.11 1.66
N VAL A 10 -1.21 -0.58 0.54
CA VAL A 10 -0.58 -1.90 0.45
C VAL A 10 0.93 -1.70 0.44
N LEU A 11 1.61 -2.28 1.41
CA LEU A 11 3.07 -2.20 1.52
C LEU A 11 3.69 -3.59 1.48
N PRO A 12 4.69 -3.81 0.62
CA PRO A 12 5.53 -4.98 0.75
C PRO A 12 6.38 -4.85 2.03
N GLY A 13 6.69 -5.99 2.65
CA GLY A 13 7.47 -6.02 3.90
C GLY A 13 8.88 -5.46 3.75
N ASP A 14 9.41 -5.43 2.54
CA ASP A 14 10.73 -4.88 2.24
C ASP A 14 10.73 -3.34 2.01
N ALA A 15 9.60 -2.67 2.18
CA ALA A 15 9.49 -1.22 1.96
C ALA A 15 10.44 -0.39 2.83
N PHE A 16 10.84 -0.91 3.98
CA PHE A 16 11.77 -0.26 4.90
C PHE A 16 13.13 -0.96 5.02
N ASP A 17 13.37 -1.94 4.15
CA ASP A 17 14.63 -2.67 4.16
C ASP A 17 15.68 -1.91 3.36
N THR A 18 16.44 -1.08 4.06
CA THR A 18 17.52 -0.27 3.48
C THR A 18 18.92 -0.86 3.75
N ASP A 19 19.00 -1.94 4.52
CA ASP A 19 20.27 -2.54 4.95
C ASP A 19 20.84 -3.57 3.95
N SER A 20 20.07 -3.91 2.92
CA SER A 20 20.56 -4.82 1.88
C SER A 20 21.52 -4.10 0.93
N ASN A 21 22.53 -4.83 0.43
CA ASN A 21 23.51 -4.34 -0.54
C ASN A 21 22.87 -3.87 -1.86
N GLN A 22 21.57 -4.09 -2.04
CA GLN A 22 20.79 -3.61 -3.18
C GLN A 22 19.60 -2.80 -2.67
N VAL A 23 19.85 -1.53 -2.38
CA VAL A 23 18.76 -0.59 -2.10
C VAL A 23 18.05 -0.29 -3.41
N MET A 24 16.86 -0.84 -3.57
CA MET A 24 16.03 -0.54 -4.74
C MET A 24 15.27 0.77 -4.52
N GLY A 25 15.27 1.63 -5.52
CA GLY A 25 14.57 2.91 -5.47
C GLY A 25 13.10 2.80 -5.06
N ARG A 26 12.43 1.72 -5.48
CA ARG A 26 11.04 1.44 -5.08
C ARG A 26 10.85 1.28 -3.56
N ARG A 27 11.83 0.70 -2.86
CA ARG A 27 11.77 0.54 -1.40
C ARG A 27 11.87 1.89 -0.70
N VAL A 28 12.80 2.71 -1.13
CA VAL A 28 12.97 4.07 -0.59
C VAL A 28 11.74 4.91 -0.85
N ALA A 29 11.22 4.87 -2.07
CA ALA A 29 10.02 5.62 -2.45
C ALA A 29 8.78 5.12 -1.68
N GLY A 30 8.59 3.81 -1.58
CA GLY A 30 7.46 3.21 -0.84
C GLY A 30 7.49 3.54 0.64
N GLY A 31 8.65 3.40 1.28
CA GLY A 31 8.83 3.75 2.69
C GLY A 31 8.62 5.24 2.95
N GLY A 32 9.19 6.10 2.11
CA GLY A 32 9.00 7.56 2.19
C GLY A 32 7.56 7.97 2.01
N PHE A 33 6.86 7.39 1.04
CA PHE A 33 5.43 7.62 0.83
C PHE A 33 4.61 7.20 2.06
N ALA A 34 4.86 6.02 2.60
CA ALA A 34 4.14 5.50 3.76
C ALA A 34 4.32 6.39 5.00
N ARG A 35 5.54 6.85 5.27
CA ARG A 35 5.80 7.80 6.35
C ARG A 35 5.12 9.14 6.10
N GLY A 36 5.17 9.64 4.87
CA GLY A 36 4.54 10.91 4.49
C GLY A 36 3.04 10.89 4.70
N ILE A 37 2.35 9.88 4.19
CA ILE A 37 0.90 9.76 4.36
C ILE A 37 0.53 9.58 5.84
N THR A 38 1.28 8.77 6.59
CA THR A 38 1.04 8.55 8.02
C THR A 38 1.19 9.87 8.82
N SER A 39 2.18 10.68 8.48
CA SER A 39 2.40 11.99 9.12
C SER A 39 1.31 13.00 8.77
N SER A 40 0.65 12.84 7.63
CA SER A 40 -0.38 13.78 7.17
C SER A 40 -1.77 13.49 7.73
N LEU A 41 -1.96 12.35 8.41
CA LEU A 41 -3.26 11.99 8.99
C LEU A 41 -3.70 13.01 10.03
N ASN A 42 -4.99 13.31 10.01
CA ASN A 42 -5.62 14.27 10.94
C ASN A 42 -6.86 13.65 11.57
N ASN A 43 -6.71 13.05 12.74
CA ASN A 43 -7.75 12.26 13.42
C ASN A 43 -8.31 11.14 12.54
N GLU A 44 -7.45 10.51 11.75
CA GLU A 44 -7.84 9.45 10.82
C GLU A 44 -7.15 8.14 11.17
N GLU A 45 -7.76 7.04 10.77
CA GLU A 45 -7.19 5.71 10.84
C GLU A 45 -6.81 5.24 9.43
N LEU A 46 -5.52 5.01 9.19
CA LEU A 46 -5.01 4.45 7.95
C LEU A 46 -4.92 2.93 8.07
N THR A 47 -5.56 2.22 7.14
CA THR A 47 -5.39 0.77 7.02
C THR A 47 -4.19 0.47 6.11
N VAL A 48 -3.29 -0.35 6.61
CA VAL A 48 -2.10 -0.82 5.87
C VAL A 48 -2.15 -2.34 5.79
N ILE A 49 -2.08 -2.85 4.57
CA ILE A 49 -2.07 -4.29 4.29
C ILE A 49 -0.65 -4.70 3.91
N SER A 50 -0.17 -5.78 4.51
CA SER A 50 1.03 -6.49 4.09
C SER A 50 0.70 -7.92 3.69
N SER A 51 1.44 -8.47 2.74
CA SER A 51 1.28 -9.86 2.31
C SER A 51 1.73 -10.87 3.38
N ASP A 52 2.64 -10.49 4.26
CA ASP A 52 3.19 -11.35 5.30
C ASP A 52 2.92 -10.79 6.70
N ARG A 53 2.39 -11.64 7.56
CA ARG A 53 2.16 -11.31 8.96
C ARG A 53 3.45 -10.96 9.70
N ASN A 54 4.58 -11.57 9.33
CA ASN A 54 5.86 -11.32 9.96
C ASN A 54 6.37 -9.89 9.76
N ASP A 55 5.88 -9.21 8.72
CA ASP A 55 6.27 -7.84 8.43
C ASP A 55 5.50 -6.79 9.23
N LEU A 56 4.40 -7.18 9.88
CA LEU A 56 3.52 -6.22 10.57
C LEU A 56 4.23 -5.50 11.72
N ALA A 57 5.06 -6.20 12.49
CA ALA A 57 5.81 -5.59 13.58
C ALA A 57 6.78 -4.53 13.06
N LYS A 58 7.49 -4.84 11.98
CA LYS A 58 8.43 -3.92 11.33
C LYS A 58 7.72 -2.70 10.76
N LEU A 59 6.58 -2.88 10.10
CA LEU A 59 5.78 -1.78 9.58
C LEU A 59 5.28 -0.90 10.73
N ARG A 60 4.82 -1.49 11.82
CA ARG A 60 4.38 -0.74 13.01
C ARG A 60 5.52 0.12 13.57
N ASP A 61 6.70 -0.47 13.75
CA ASP A 61 7.86 0.22 14.29
C ASP A 61 8.29 1.42 13.43
N GLN A 62 8.12 1.31 12.11
CA GLN A 62 8.48 2.36 11.18
C GLN A 62 7.42 3.46 11.05
N LEU A 63 6.14 3.13 11.19
CA LEU A 63 5.05 4.07 10.94
C LEU A 63 4.51 4.71 12.23
N GLN A 64 4.51 3.99 13.34
CA GLN A 64 3.99 4.50 14.61
C GLN A 64 4.62 5.83 15.04
N PRO A 65 5.95 6.03 14.93
CA PRO A 65 6.57 7.31 15.28
C PRO A 65 6.14 8.49 14.40
N CYS A 66 5.58 8.21 13.21
CA CYS A 66 5.14 9.24 12.28
C CYS A 66 3.72 9.74 12.56
N LEU A 67 2.97 9.06 13.42
CA LEU A 67 1.57 9.40 13.69
C LEU A 67 1.44 10.71 14.43
N SER A 68 0.50 11.54 13.97
CA SER A 68 0.04 12.71 14.70
C SER A 68 -0.93 12.33 15.81
N SER A 69 -1.13 13.23 16.77
CA SER A 69 -2.08 13.02 17.86
C SER A 69 -3.51 12.76 17.30
N GLY A 70 -4.17 11.77 17.86
CA GLY A 70 -5.52 11.40 17.46
C GLY A 70 -5.63 10.50 16.23
N SER A 71 -4.53 10.24 15.54
CA SER A 71 -4.49 9.36 14.39
C SER A 71 -3.96 7.97 14.76
N SER A 72 -4.31 6.97 13.95
CA SER A 72 -3.90 5.58 14.18
C SER A 72 -3.65 4.85 12.86
N ILE A 73 -2.95 3.73 12.96
CA ILE A 73 -2.78 2.79 11.86
C ILE A 73 -3.37 1.44 12.24
N ARG A 74 -4.06 0.83 11.30
CA ARG A 74 -4.53 -0.54 11.38
C ARG A 74 -3.70 -1.40 10.45
N LEU A 75 -2.96 -2.36 10.99
CA LEU A 75 -2.15 -3.28 10.22
C LEU A 75 -2.89 -4.59 10.02
N GLN A 76 -2.90 -5.08 8.79
CA GLN A 76 -3.56 -6.32 8.42
C GLN A 76 -2.64 -7.16 7.54
N ALA A 77 -2.54 -8.46 7.86
CA ALA A 77 -1.84 -9.43 7.03
C ALA A 77 -2.81 -10.06 6.03
N GLY A 78 -2.33 -10.23 4.82
CA GLY A 78 -3.08 -10.87 3.75
C GLY A 78 -4.09 -9.95 3.07
N ILE A 79 -4.51 -10.38 1.89
CA ILE A 79 -5.44 -9.64 1.04
C ILE A 79 -6.86 -9.94 1.49
N SER A 80 -7.61 -8.88 1.79
CA SER A 80 -9.05 -8.96 2.09
C SER A 80 -9.79 -7.95 1.22
N THR A 81 -10.64 -8.46 0.34
CA THR A 81 -11.47 -7.60 -0.52
C THR A 81 -12.44 -6.74 0.28
N ALA A 82 -12.93 -7.24 1.42
CA ALA A 82 -13.77 -6.46 2.33
C ALA A 82 -13.01 -5.25 2.88
N THR A 83 -11.77 -5.43 3.32
CA THR A 83 -10.92 -4.34 3.82
C THR A 83 -10.60 -3.33 2.72
N MET A 84 -10.30 -3.81 1.52
CA MET A 84 -10.00 -2.95 0.37
C MET A 84 -11.22 -2.12 -0.03
N SER A 85 -12.41 -2.71 -0.03
CA SER A 85 -13.64 -2.02 -0.39
C SER A 85 -14.04 -0.95 0.63
N SER A 86 -13.74 -1.14 1.91
CA SER A 86 -14.13 -0.21 2.97
C SER A 86 -13.48 1.17 2.84
N GLY A 87 -12.28 1.24 2.28
CA GLY A 87 -11.55 2.51 2.09
C GLY A 87 -11.90 3.26 0.80
N GLY A 88 -12.55 2.60 -0.15
CA GLY A 88 -12.90 3.21 -1.44
C GLY A 88 -11.72 3.36 -2.42
N CYS A 89 -10.51 3.26 -1.97
CA CYS A 89 -9.28 3.30 -2.79
C CYS A 89 -8.22 2.38 -2.20
N VAL A 90 -7.53 1.66 -3.07
CA VAL A 90 -6.34 0.88 -2.70
C VAL A 90 -5.14 1.50 -3.40
N HIS A 91 -4.14 1.88 -2.65
CA HIS A 91 -2.91 2.48 -3.16
C HIS A 91 -1.73 1.53 -3.00
N LEU A 92 -1.02 1.30 -4.10
CA LEU A 92 0.23 0.56 -4.13
C LEU A 92 1.37 1.50 -4.50
N PRO A 93 2.45 1.56 -3.74
CA PRO A 93 3.63 2.35 -4.10
C PRO A 93 4.49 1.63 -5.16
N ASP A 94 3.84 1.01 -6.13
CA ASP A 94 4.43 0.11 -7.14
C ASP A 94 3.55 0.14 -8.39
N PRO A 95 4.11 0.00 -9.61
CA PRO A 95 3.32 -0.08 -10.83
C PRO A 95 2.68 -1.45 -11.10
N GLY A 96 3.01 -2.48 -10.30
CA GLY A 96 2.50 -3.84 -10.47
C GLY A 96 1.04 -4.00 -10.06
N LEU A 97 0.10 -3.41 -10.79
CA LEU A 97 -1.31 -3.34 -10.44
C LEU A 97 -2.16 -4.48 -11.01
N ALA A 98 -1.62 -5.30 -11.92
CA ALA A 98 -2.40 -6.29 -12.67
C ALA A 98 -3.15 -7.27 -11.75
N HIS A 99 -2.46 -7.85 -10.78
CA HIS A 99 -3.06 -8.78 -9.82
C HIS A 99 -4.21 -8.13 -9.04
N TRP A 100 -4.03 -6.90 -8.60
CA TRP A 100 -5.03 -6.15 -7.84
C TRP A 100 -6.24 -5.77 -8.68
N SER A 101 -6.03 -5.46 -9.96
CA SER A 101 -7.12 -5.17 -10.89
C SER A 101 -8.00 -6.41 -11.12
N TRP A 102 -7.40 -7.59 -11.18
CA TRP A 102 -8.15 -8.85 -11.31
C TRP A 102 -8.96 -9.16 -10.05
N LEU A 103 -8.39 -8.93 -8.87
CA LEU A 103 -9.13 -9.07 -7.61
C LEU A 103 -10.33 -8.12 -7.57
N ARG A 104 -10.17 -6.91 -8.01
CA ARG A 104 -11.25 -5.93 -8.11
C ARG A 104 -12.31 -6.34 -9.12
N ALA A 105 -11.91 -6.83 -10.29
CA ALA A 105 -12.82 -7.28 -11.34
C ALA A 105 -13.73 -8.43 -10.89
N GLY A 106 -13.27 -9.26 -9.95
CA GLY A 106 -14.05 -10.33 -9.34
C GLY A 106 -15.12 -9.85 -8.35
N GLN A 107 -15.16 -8.56 -8.03
CA GLN A 107 -16.15 -8.01 -7.09
C GLN A 107 -17.41 -7.54 -7.82
N PRO A 108 -18.62 -7.79 -7.25
CA PRO A 108 -19.88 -7.50 -7.93
C PRO A 108 -20.14 -6.03 -8.28
N SER A 109 -19.48 -5.10 -7.61
CA SER A 109 -19.81 -3.67 -7.70
C SER A 109 -18.61 -2.75 -7.97
N ASN A 110 -17.43 -3.27 -8.27
CA ASN A 110 -16.22 -2.45 -8.45
C ASN A 110 -16.06 -1.40 -7.32
N ASN A 111 -16.14 -1.84 -6.08
CA ASN A 111 -16.34 -1.01 -4.90
C ASN A 111 -15.17 -0.11 -4.53
N PHE A 112 -14.01 -0.25 -5.18
CA PHE A 112 -12.83 0.55 -4.86
C PHE A 112 -12.03 0.87 -6.11
N SER A 113 -11.32 1.99 -6.06
CA SER A 113 -10.33 2.39 -7.05
C SER A 113 -8.99 1.76 -6.73
N ILE A 114 -8.14 1.60 -7.74
CA ILE A 114 -6.74 1.18 -7.56
C ILE A 114 -5.86 2.29 -8.10
N THR A 115 -4.88 2.68 -7.31
CA THR A 115 -3.85 3.65 -7.70
C THR A 115 -2.47 3.07 -7.45
N GLY A 116 -1.50 3.52 -8.23
CA GLY A 116 -0.12 3.09 -8.11
C GLY A 116 0.85 4.18 -8.52
N VAL A 117 2.14 3.92 -8.36
CA VAL A 117 3.20 4.87 -8.71
C VAL A 117 4.10 4.25 -9.77
N THR A 118 4.25 4.93 -10.89
CA THR A 118 5.15 4.54 -11.98
C THR A 118 6.52 5.20 -11.78
N HIS A 119 7.33 4.69 -10.87
CA HIS A 119 8.68 5.22 -10.64
C HIS A 119 9.75 4.49 -11.44
N THR A 120 9.41 3.40 -12.11
CA THR A 120 10.29 2.74 -13.06
C THR A 120 9.45 2.05 -14.15
N LEU A 121 9.77 2.36 -15.40
CA LEU A 121 9.13 1.76 -16.58
C LEU A 121 10.13 0.94 -17.40
N CYS A 122 11.37 0.80 -16.90
CA CYS A 122 12.47 0.21 -17.65
C CYS A 122 12.54 -1.32 -17.55
N SER A 123 11.81 -1.93 -16.62
CA SER A 123 11.86 -3.38 -16.47
C SER A 123 10.81 -4.06 -17.35
N ARG A 124 11.16 -5.20 -17.92
CA ARG A 124 10.26 -6.02 -18.73
C ARG A 124 9.02 -6.45 -17.92
N ASN A 125 9.22 -6.76 -16.64
CA ASN A 125 8.12 -7.18 -15.76
C ASN A 125 7.11 -6.07 -15.55
N VAL A 126 7.56 -4.83 -15.31
CA VAL A 126 6.68 -3.67 -15.14
C VAL A 126 5.89 -3.40 -16.42
N MET A 127 6.54 -3.48 -17.58
CA MET A 127 5.86 -3.30 -18.87
C MET A 127 4.80 -4.39 -19.11
N SER A 128 5.12 -5.64 -18.78
CA SER A 128 4.17 -6.75 -18.88
C SER A 128 2.97 -6.57 -17.94
N ASP A 129 3.21 -6.12 -16.71
CA ASP A 129 2.14 -5.85 -15.76
C ASP A 129 1.21 -4.72 -16.24
N LEU A 130 1.77 -3.66 -16.80
CA LEU A 130 0.98 -2.55 -17.37
C LEU A 130 0.17 -3.01 -18.59
N GLU A 131 0.75 -3.85 -19.44
CA GLU A 131 0.06 -4.44 -20.59
C GLU A 131 -1.17 -5.24 -20.16
N GLN A 132 -1.06 -6.01 -19.08
CA GLN A 132 -2.18 -6.81 -18.54
C GLN A 132 -3.34 -5.96 -17.98
N LEU A 133 -3.11 -4.69 -17.67
CA LEU A 133 -4.19 -3.80 -17.23
C LEU A 133 -5.13 -3.42 -18.37
N ILE A 134 -4.69 -3.57 -19.62
CA ILE A 134 -5.44 -3.16 -20.81
C ILE A 134 -6.32 -4.31 -21.33
N THR A 135 -6.01 -5.51 -20.98
CA THR A 135 -6.73 -6.71 -21.42
C THR A 135 -7.74 -7.17 -20.38
#